data_e0a5fab7a1be0689c4b271b9c8bdcfba
#
_entry.id   e0a5fab7a1be0689c4b271b9c8bdcfba
#
_cell.length_a   1.000
_cell.length_b   1.000
_cell.length_c   1.000
_cell.angle_alpha   90.00
_cell.angle_beta   90.00
_cell.angle_gamma   90.00
#
_symmetry.space_group_name_H-M   'P 1'
#
loop_
_entity.id
_entity.type
_entity.pdbx_description
1 polymer ?
#
loop_
_entity_poly.entity_id
_entity_poly.type
_entity_poly.pdbx_seq_one_letter_code
_entity_poly.pdbx_strand_id
1 'polypeptide(L)'
;MADSRTPRLRGVRSLAAFLALLMVAGCNPVDDLMVSIFGRSMRDQPSFNPYENPQLAPEGSVSFSSGNFPGEPHTVNLGSPEGQAPPPPITPLMLLQGDPRAVGLENPVAPDAASLARGQEMYLRSCAPCHGDAGAGGGPVTAFGVPNWSLQEDTALEFSDGYIYSIIRVGRGAMPAYGHQITHYDRWHIVNYVRQLQGELPGQEEPEVQAQSSDN
;
A
#
# COMPACT_ATOMS: atom_id res chain seq x y z
N MET A 1 47.38 -16.21 66.75
CA MET A 1 46.23 -16.90 66.09
C MET A 1 46.02 -16.31 64.77
N ALA A 2 46.51 -16.91 63.71
CA ALA A 2 46.36 -16.43 62.32
C ALA A 2 45.15 -17.12 61.67
N ASP A 3 44.21 -16.34 61.18
CA ASP A 3 42.96 -16.80 60.58
C ASP A 3 43.21 -17.45 59.21
N SER A 4 43.10 -18.77 59.16
CA SER A 4 43.38 -19.64 58.00
C SER A 4 42.19 -19.85 57.07
N ARG A 5 41.17 -19.03 57.17
CA ARG A 5 39.88 -19.24 56.44
C ARG A 5 39.73 -18.41 55.17
N THR A 6 40.68 -17.60 54.79
CA THR A 6 40.52 -16.62 53.70
C THR A 6 40.83 -17.07 52.25
N PRO A 7 41.67 -18.06 51.92
CA PRO A 7 42.03 -18.37 50.56
C PRO A 7 40.92 -19.06 49.76
N ARG A 8 40.12 -19.93 50.37
CA ARG A 8 39.06 -20.68 49.68
C ARG A 8 37.89 -19.77 49.26
N LEU A 9 37.52 -18.82 50.11
CA LEU A 9 36.46 -17.84 49.80
C LEU A 9 36.85 -16.85 48.70
N ARG A 10 38.14 -16.52 48.58
CA ARG A 10 38.61 -15.67 47.47
C ARG A 10 38.56 -16.41 46.15
N GLY A 11 38.94 -17.68 46.07
CA GLY A 11 38.81 -18.49 44.85
C GLY A 11 37.38 -18.67 44.39
N VAL A 12 36.45 -18.94 45.30
CA VAL A 12 35.01 -19.05 44.94
C VAL A 12 34.42 -17.73 44.45
N ARG A 13 34.79 -16.60 45.06
CA ARG A 13 34.35 -15.28 44.63
C ARG A 13 34.90 -14.92 43.24
N SER A 14 36.19 -15.26 42.98
CA SER A 14 36.79 -15.03 41.65
C SER A 14 36.15 -15.92 40.59
N LEU A 15 35.84 -17.17 40.88
CA LEU A 15 35.15 -18.08 39.98
C LEU A 15 33.71 -17.63 39.70
N ALA A 16 32.99 -17.18 40.74
CA ALA A 16 31.65 -16.66 40.60
C ALA A 16 31.62 -15.35 39.73
N ALA A 17 32.58 -14.46 39.97
CA ALA A 17 32.72 -13.25 39.18
C ALA A 17 33.08 -13.56 37.71
N PHE A 18 33.93 -14.55 37.45
CA PHE A 18 34.27 -14.98 36.11
C PHE A 18 33.10 -15.65 35.38
N LEU A 19 32.33 -16.49 36.10
CA LEU A 19 31.08 -17.05 35.54
C LEU A 19 30.02 -16.00 35.29
N ALA A 20 29.89 -15.01 36.17
CA ALA A 20 28.98 -13.88 35.91
C ALA A 20 29.41 -13.02 34.71
N LEU A 21 30.72 -12.82 34.54
CA LEU A 21 31.25 -12.11 33.37
C LEU A 21 31.02 -12.89 32.06
N LEU A 22 31.17 -14.21 32.10
CA LEU A 22 30.82 -15.09 30.99
C LEU A 22 29.33 -15.05 30.64
N MET A 23 28.48 -14.96 31.65
CA MET A 23 27.02 -14.84 31.46
C MET A 23 26.65 -13.49 30.83
N VAL A 24 27.34 -12.41 31.17
CA VAL A 24 27.10 -11.06 30.61
C VAL A 24 27.72 -10.89 29.22
N ALA A 25 28.88 -11.52 28.98
CA ALA A 25 29.51 -11.52 27.64
C ALA A 25 28.86 -12.50 26.66
N GLY A 26 27.87 -13.23 27.12
CA GLY A 26 27.60 -14.61 26.76
C GLY A 26 26.79 -14.89 25.55
N CYS A 27 26.21 -14.04 24.80
CA CYS A 27 25.44 -14.57 23.66
C CYS A 27 26.20 -14.56 22.31
N ASN A 28 27.00 -13.52 22.06
CA ASN A 28 27.64 -13.36 20.76
C ASN A 28 28.65 -14.44 20.36
N PRO A 29 29.66 -14.81 21.21
CA PRO A 29 30.67 -15.78 20.77
C PRO A 29 30.11 -17.20 20.65
N VAL A 30 29.08 -17.55 21.42
CA VAL A 30 28.40 -18.86 21.29
C VAL A 30 27.54 -18.88 20.04
N ASP A 31 26.89 -17.80 19.72
CA ASP A 31 26.09 -17.64 18.52
C ASP A 31 26.98 -17.72 17.27
N ASP A 32 28.06 -16.98 17.26
CA ASP A 32 29.07 -17.02 16.17
C ASP A 32 29.64 -18.42 15.96
N LEU A 33 29.93 -19.14 17.04
CA LEU A 33 30.38 -20.54 16.98
C LEU A 33 29.30 -21.44 16.39
N MET A 34 28.05 -21.30 16.83
CA MET A 34 26.93 -22.08 16.33
C MET A 34 26.67 -21.80 14.85
N VAL A 35 26.75 -20.53 14.43
CA VAL A 35 26.63 -20.13 13.03
C VAL A 35 27.76 -20.72 12.19
N SER A 36 29.00 -20.79 12.72
CA SER A 36 30.15 -21.35 11.98
C SER A 36 30.04 -22.86 11.80
N ILE A 37 29.41 -23.58 12.71
CA ILE A 37 29.26 -25.05 12.68
C ILE A 37 28.02 -25.47 11.89
N PHE A 38 26.89 -24.82 12.13
CA PHE A 38 25.58 -25.24 11.61
C PHE A 38 25.07 -24.34 10.48
N GLY A 39 25.79 -23.29 10.13
CA GLY A 39 25.36 -22.29 9.16
C GLY A 39 24.36 -21.28 9.76
N ARG A 40 23.91 -20.34 8.94
CA ARG A 40 22.95 -19.31 9.34
C ARG A 40 21.62 -19.95 9.71
N SER A 41 21.15 -19.63 10.88
CA SER A 41 19.83 -20.04 11.34
C SER A 41 18.74 -19.17 10.71
N MET A 42 17.46 -19.59 10.86
CA MET A 42 16.32 -18.79 10.44
C MET A 42 16.24 -17.41 11.14
N ARG A 43 16.98 -17.21 12.22
CA ARG A 43 17.10 -15.94 12.92
C ARG A 43 17.94 -14.91 12.17
N ASP A 44 18.96 -15.38 11.44
CA ASP A 44 19.86 -14.52 10.65
C ASP A 44 19.71 -14.84 9.15
N GLN A 45 18.50 -14.66 8.63
CA GLN A 45 18.24 -14.83 7.19
C GLN A 45 18.44 -13.49 6.46
N PRO A 46 18.68 -13.53 5.12
CA PRO A 46 18.81 -12.32 4.31
C PRO A 46 17.49 -11.55 4.12
N SER A 47 16.38 -12.03 4.66
CA SER A 47 15.13 -11.27 4.66
C SER A 47 15.17 -10.17 5.74
N PHE A 48 14.50 -9.07 5.45
CA PHE A 48 14.44 -7.93 6.35
C PHE A 48 13.31 -8.09 7.35
N ASN A 49 13.62 -7.89 8.62
CA ASN A 49 12.62 -7.55 9.62
C ASN A 49 12.55 -6.02 9.78
N PRO A 50 11.42 -5.46 10.14
CA PRO A 50 11.34 -4.04 10.47
C PRO A 50 12.38 -3.67 11.52
N TYR A 51 13.19 -2.65 11.24
CA TYR A 51 14.25 -2.13 12.12
C TYR A 51 15.48 -3.04 12.34
N GLU A 52 15.57 -4.20 11.67
CA GLU A 52 16.75 -5.05 11.68
C GLU A 52 17.52 -4.97 10.36
N ASN A 53 18.83 -4.97 10.45
CA ASN A 53 19.76 -5.02 9.29
C ASN A 53 19.38 -4.08 8.13
N PRO A 54 19.26 -2.78 8.35
CA PRO A 54 18.95 -1.84 7.29
C PRO A 54 20.00 -1.93 6.20
N GLN A 55 19.61 -2.33 5.00
CA GLN A 55 20.49 -2.29 3.84
C GLN A 55 20.40 -0.93 3.18
N LEU A 56 21.55 -0.38 2.86
CA LEU A 56 21.59 0.81 2.02
C LEU A 56 21.11 0.42 0.61
N ALA A 57 20.30 1.28 0.04
CA ALA A 57 19.92 1.12 -1.36
C ALA A 57 21.17 1.15 -2.25
N PRO A 58 21.20 0.37 -3.35
CA PRO A 58 22.30 0.45 -4.30
C PRO A 58 22.56 1.89 -4.73
N GLU A 59 23.83 2.22 -5.02
CA GLU A 59 24.19 3.54 -5.51
C GLU A 59 23.42 3.86 -6.80
N GLY A 60 22.84 5.07 -6.87
CA GLY A 60 21.98 5.48 -7.99
C GLY A 60 20.51 5.03 -7.87
N SER A 61 20.14 4.34 -6.80
CA SER A 61 18.72 4.01 -6.56
C SER A 61 17.91 5.25 -6.28
N VAL A 62 16.75 5.35 -6.92
CA VAL A 62 15.75 6.38 -6.65
C VAL A 62 14.73 5.80 -5.66
N SER A 63 14.51 6.50 -4.56
CA SER A 63 13.50 6.11 -3.58
C SER A 63 12.11 6.17 -4.22
N PHE A 64 11.37 5.08 -4.15
CA PHE A 64 9.98 5.01 -4.60
C PHE A 64 9.06 4.69 -3.43
N SER A 65 8.00 5.46 -3.29
CA SER A 65 6.91 5.13 -2.38
C SER A 65 5.58 5.15 -3.14
N SER A 66 4.68 4.26 -2.78
CA SER A 66 3.35 4.17 -3.42
C SER A 66 2.42 5.36 -3.07
N GLY A 67 2.93 6.39 -2.45
CA GLY A 67 2.20 7.63 -2.17
C GLY A 67 1.21 7.56 -1.02
N ASN A 68 1.26 6.50 -0.23
CA ASN A 68 0.32 6.29 0.87
C ASN A 68 0.89 6.42 2.25
N PHE A 69 2.20 6.51 2.36
CA PHE A 69 2.82 6.74 3.65
C PHE A 69 2.65 8.20 4.03
N PRO A 70 2.41 8.48 5.33
CA PRO A 70 2.48 9.83 5.86
C PRO A 70 3.95 10.28 5.83
N GLY A 71 4.43 10.67 4.65
CA GLY A 71 5.75 11.25 4.46
C GLY A 71 5.57 12.70 4.03
N GLU A 72 6.56 13.52 4.32
CA GLU A 72 6.61 14.87 3.77
C GLU A 72 6.60 14.78 2.24
N PRO A 73 5.81 15.58 1.52
CA PRO A 73 5.67 15.49 0.06
C PRO A 73 6.98 15.54 -0.73
N HIS A 74 8.01 16.15 -0.16
CA HIS A 74 9.33 16.32 -0.76
C HIS A 74 10.33 15.19 -0.42
N THR A 75 9.97 14.26 0.47
CA THR A 75 10.88 13.19 0.93
C THR A 75 10.68 11.88 0.22
N VAL A 76 9.61 11.72 -0.55
CA VAL A 76 9.24 10.46 -1.20
C VAL A 76 8.81 10.68 -2.64
N ASN A 77 9.27 9.81 -3.53
CA ASN A 77 8.77 9.76 -4.89
C ASN A 77 7.42 9.02 -4.88
N LEU A 78 6.35 9.72 -5.21
CA LEU A 78 4.99 9.20 -5.21
C LEU A 78 4.62 8.49 -6.52
N GLY A 79 5.58 8.13 -7.35
CA GLY A 79 5.34 7.59 -8.68
C GLY A 79 4.83 8.65 -9.66
N SER A 80 4.95 9.93 -9.30
CA SER A 80 4.65 11.03 -10.22
C SER A 80 5.80 11.24 -11.19
N PRO A 81 5.55 11.62 -12.45
CA PRO A 81 6.60 12.06 -13.34
C PRO A 81 7.43 13.18 -12.72
N GLU A 82 8.70 13.23 -13.12
CA GLU A 82 9.63 14.24 -12.62
C GLU A 82 9.06 15.66 -12.88
N GLY A 83 9.08 16.49 -11.85
CA GLY A 83 8.55 17.87 -11.95
C GLY A 83 7.08 18.05 -11.58
N GLN A 84 6.34 16.98 -11.31
CA GLN A 84 4.97 17.12 -10.81
C GLN A 84 4.93 17.10 -9.28
N ALA A 85 4.20 18.06 -8.72
CA ALA A 85 3.97 18.10 -7.28
C ALA A 85 3.17 16.87 -6.83
N PRO A 86 3.55 16.23 -5.73
CA PRO A 86 2.75 15.16 -5.16
C PRO A 86 1.39 15.71 -4.70
N PRO A 87 0.31 14.90 -4.77
CA PRO A 87 -0.97 15.33 -4.26
C PRO A 87 -0.88 15.62 -2.75
N PRO A 88 -1.65 16.60 -2.26
CA PRO A 88 -1.64 16.95 -0.84
C PRO A 88 -1.98 15.73 0.03
N PRO A 89 -1.51 15.67 1.27
CA PRO A 89 -1.87 14.61 2.19
C PRO A 89 -3.38 14.64 2.42
N ILE A 90 -4.04 13.48 2.20
CA ILE A 90 -5.48 13.32 2.37
C ILE A 90 -5.71 12.35 3.51
N THR A 91 -6.63 12.69 4.41
CA THR A 91 -7.07 11.83 5.51
C THR A 91 -8.55 11.47 5.36
N PRO A 92 -9.02 10.35 5.94
CA PRO A 92 -10.44 10.00 5.93
C PRO A 92 -11.33 11.11 6.54
N LEU A 93 -10.81 11.85 7.52
CA LEU A 93 -11.55 12.95 8.13
C LEU A 93 -11.78 14.11 7.16
N MET A 94 -10.79 14.44 6.33
CA MET A 94 -10.94 15.47 5.29
C MET A 94 -12.04 15.10 4.29
N LEU A 95 -12.14 13.83 3.91
CA LEU A 95 -13.22 13.33 3.05
C LEU A 95 -14.60 13.50 3.71
N LEU A 96 -14.74 13.11 4.98
CA LEU A 96 -16.00 13.24 5.72
C LEU A 96 -16.44 14.70 5.89
N GLN A 97 -15.48 15.62 5.98
CA GLN A 97 -15.73 17.06 6.13
C GLN A 97 -15.91 17.79 4.79
N GLY A 98 -15.73 17.10 3.65
CA GLY A 98 -15.75 17.74 2.34
C GLY A 98 -14.64 18.77 2.13
N ASP A 99 -13.45 18.53 2.71
CA ASP A 99 -12.31 19.45 2.60
C ASP A 99 -11.94 19.67 1.12
N PRO A 100 -11.88 20.91 0.64
CA PRO A 100 -11.57 21.22 -0.76
C PRO A 100 -10.24 20.63 -1.24
N ARG A 101 -9.27 20.43 -0.36
CA ARG A 101 -7.98 19.80 -0.69
C ARG A 101 -8.13 18.34 -1.07
N ALA A 102 -9.19 17.67 -0.62
CA ALA A 102 -9.47 16.28 -0.94
C ALA A 102 -10.50 16.17 -2.08
N VAL A 103 -11.58 16.95 -2.00
CA VAL A 103 -12.71 16.83 -2.93
C VAL A 103 -12.56 17.68 -4.19
N GLY A 104 -11.76 18.75 -4.12
CA GLY A 104 -11.53 19.69 -5.22
C GLY A 104 -10.31 19.35 -6.09
N LEU A 105 -9.75 18.15 -5.97
CA LEU A 105 -8.66 17.73 -6.86
C LEU A 105 -9.19 17.56 -8.29
N GLU A 106 -8.47 18.19 -9.23
CA GLU A 106 -8.74 18.00 -10.66
C GLU A 106 -7.99 16.77 -11.19
N ASN A 107 -8.63 16.05 -12.11
CA ASN A 107 -8.01 14.89 -12.74
C ASN A 107 -6.96 15.37 -13.78
N PRO A 108 -5.67 15.08 -13.56
CA PRO A 108 -4.62 15.48 -14.51
C PRO A 108 -4.54 14.58 -15.76
N VAL A 109 -5.32 13.49 -15.79
CA VAL A 109 -5.27 12.49 -16.84
C VAL A 109 -6.46 12.66 -17.76
N ALA A 110 -6.19 12.91 -19.04
CA ALA A 110 -7.24 12.99 -20.05
C ALA A 110 -7.98 11.65 -20.20
N PRO A 111 -9.31 11.65 -20.34
CA PRO A 111 -10.11 10.43 -20.49
C PRO A 111 -10.04 9.87 -21.91
N ASP A 112 -8.83 9.61 -22.41
CA ASP A 112 -8.61 9.01 -23.72
C ASP A 112 -8.72 7.48 -23.69
N ALA A 113 -8.67 6.84 -24.86
CA ALA A 113 -8.79 5.39 -24.99
C ALA A 113 -7.72 4.61 -24.18
N ALA A 114 -6.50 5.15 -24.08
CA ALA A 114 -5.43 4.51 -23.31
C ALA A 114 -5.70 4.60 -21.79
N SER A 115 -6.17 5.77 -21.35
CA SER A 115 -6.58 5.97 -19.96
C SER A 115 -7.75 5.06 -19.58
N LEU A 116 -8.76 4.98 -20.42
CA LEU A 116 -9.94 4.13 -20.19
C LEU A 116 -9.58 2.65 -20.15
N ALA A 117 -8.74 2.17 -21.06
CA ALA A 117 -8.26 0.79 -21.06
C ALA A 117 -7.45 0.47 -19.80
N ARG A 118 -6.56 1.38 -19.35
CA ARG A 118 -5.81 1.22 -18.12
C ARG A 118 -6.72 1.26 -16.89
N GLY A 119 -7.67 2.19 -16.87
CA GLY A 119 -8.67 2.30 -15.82
C GLY A 119 -9.51 1.05 -15.68
N GLN A 120 -9.97 0.49 -16.82
CA GLN A 120 -10.70 -0.76 -16.87
C GLN A 120 -9.92 -1.93 -16.29
N GLU A 121 -8.65 -2.10 -16.71
CA GLU A 121 -7.78 -3.16 -16.17
C GLU A 121 -7.69 -3.09 -14.65
N MET A 122 -7.41 -1.91 -14.12
CA MET A 122 -7.24 -1.70 -12.69
C MET A 122 -8.56 -1.82 -11.92
N TYR A 123 -9.65 -1.36 -12.51
CA TYR A 123 -11.00 -1.47 -11.97
C TYR A 123 -11.44 -2.93 -11.81
N LEU A 124 -11.34 -3.71 -12.88
CA LEU A 124 -11.73 -5.13 -12.86
C LEU A 124 -10.93 -5.92 -11.83
N ARG A 125 -9.67 -5.58 -11.66
CA ARG A 125 -8.78 -6.22 -10.69
C ARG A 125 -9.10 -5.86 -9.24
N SER A 126 -9.41 -4.59 -8.95
CA SER A 126 -9.42 -4.06 -7.58
C SER A 126 -10.78 -3.60 -7.09
N CYS A 127 -11.68 -3.21 -7.97
CA CYS A 127 -12.97 -2.59 -7.64
C CYS A 127 -14.17 -3.51 -7.93
N ALA A 128 -14.12 -4.21 -9.06
CA ALA A 128 -15.20 -5.09 -9.52
C ALA A 128 -15.58 -6.19 -8.52
N PRO A 129 -14.67 -6.77 -7.71
CA PRO A 129 -15.04 -7.74 -6.69
C PRO A 129 -16.14 -7.24 -5.73
N CYS A 130 -16.20 -5.94 -5.45
CA CYS A 130 -17.21 -5.32 -4.63
C CYS A 130 -18.30 -4.62 -5.47
N HIS A 131 -17.89 -3.83 -6.49
CA HIS A 131 -18.79 -2.94 -7.22
C HIS A 131 -19.39 -3.57 -8.50
N GLY A 132 -19.02 -4.83 -8.83
CA GLY A 132 -19.41 -5.48 -10.07
C GLY A 132 -18.67 -4.94 -11.31
N ASP A 133 -18.64 -5.70 -12.38
CA ASP A 133 -17.88 -5.36 -13.59
C ASP A 133 -18.43 -4.10 -14.27
N ALA A 134 -19.72 -3.89 -14.22
CA ALA A 134 -20.40 -2.72 -14.78
C ALA A 134 -20.55 -1.56 -13.77
N GLY A 135 -20.06 -1.67 -12.55
CA GLY A 135 -20.23 -0.63 -11.54
C GLY A 135 -21.63 -0.56 -10.90
N ALA A 136 -22.54 -1.43 -11.27
CA ALA A 136 -23.91 -1.47 -10.77
C ALA A 136 -24.02 -2.17 -9.39
N GLY A 137 -22.91 -2.53 -8.79
CA GLY A 137 -22.87 -3.36 -7.59
C GLY A 137 -22.95 -4.85 -7.92
N GLY A 138 -23.24 -5.68 -6.93
CA GLY A 138 -23.39 -7.13 -7.13
C GLY A 138 -22.10 -7.89 -7.38
N GLY A 139 -20.98 -7.34 -7.00
CA GLY A 139 -19.70 -8.06 -7.08
C GLY A 139 -19.72 -9.35 -6.24
N PRO A 140 -18.84 -10.34 -6.56
CA PRO A 140 -18.88 -11.67 -5.95
C PRO A 140 -18.73 -11.67 -4.42
N VAL A 141 -18.12 -10.65 -3.82
CA VAL A 141 -17.97 -10.56 -2.37
C VAL A 141 -19.30 -10.26 -1.64
N THR A 142 -20.33 -9.82 -2.34
CA THR A 142 -21.67 -9.60 -1.75
C THR A 142 -22.27 -10.90 -1.23
N ALA A 143 -21.93 -12.04 -1.81
CA ALA A 143 -22.31 -13.36 -1.33
C ALA A 143 -21.79 -13.69 0.07
N PHE A 144 -20.74 -12.96 0.53
CA PHE A 144 -20.13 -13.10 1.85
C PHE A 144 -20.58 -12.03 2.84
N GLY A 145 -21.67 -11.33 2.56
CA GLY A 145 -22.26 -10.33 3.45
C GLY A 145 -21.63 -8.92 3.33
N VAL A 146 -20.82 -8.67 2.34
CA VAL A 146 -20.36 -7.32 2.00
C VAL A 146 -21.52 -6.56 1.37
N PRO A 147 -21.85 -5.35 1.85
CA PRO A 147 -22.92 -4.56 1.28
C PRO A 147 -22.72 -4.30 -0.22
N ASN A 148 -23.85 -4.27 -0.93
CA ASN A 148 -23.87 -3.97 -2.35
C ASN A 148 -23.93 -2.45 -2.56
N TRP A 149 -22.87 -1.86 -3.11
CA TRP A 149 -22.83 -0.44 -3.46
C TRP A 149 -22.68 -0.27 -4.97
N SER A 150 -23.67 0.31 -5.57
CA SER A 150 -23.61 0.74 -6.97
C SER A 150 -22.85 2.07 -7.08
N LEU A 151 -22.00 2.19 -8.09
CA LEU A 151 -21.36 3.45 -8.46
C LEU A 151 -22.26 4.31 -9.35
N GLN A 152 -23.44 3.80 -9.71
CA GLN A 152 -24.43 4.43 -10.58
C GLN A 152 -25.63 4.99 -9.80
N GLU A 153 -25.58 4.95 -8.47
CA GLU A 153 -26.61 5.58 -7.62
C GLU A 153 -26.43 7.10 -7.58
N ASP A 154 -27.51 7.83 -7.41
CA ASP A 154 -27.54 9.30 -7.41
C ASP A 154 -26.45 9.91 -6.53
N THR A 155 -26.26 9.37 -5.33
CA THR A 155 -25.22 9.84 -4.40
C THR A 155 -23.78 9.63 -4.91
N ALA A 156 -23.55 8.59 -5.72
CA ALA A 156 -22.24 8.32 -6.29
C ALA A 156 -21.99 9.20 -7.53
N LEU A 157 -23.02 9.53 -8.27
CA LEU A 157 -22.96 10.44 -9.41
C LEU A 157 -22.63 11.88 -8.99
N GLU A 158 -23.04 12.30 -7.79
CA GLU A 158 -22.73 13.63 -7.25
C GLU A 158 -21.26 13.81 -6.82
N PHE A 159 -20.48 12.74 -6.71
CA PHE A 159 -19.09 12.82 -6.27
C PHE A 159 -18.21 13.45 -7.33
N SER A 160 -17.39 14.42 -6.94
CA SER A 160 -16.34 14.96 -7.82
C SER A 160 -15.24 13.92 -8.09
N ASP A 161 -14.46 14.14 -9.16
CA ASP A 161 -13.32 13.28 -9.48
C ASP A 161 -12.31 13.20 -8.35
N GLY A 162 -12.04 14.36 -7.71
CA GLY A 162 -11.16 14.44 -6.54
C GLY A 162 -11.70 13.64 -5.35
N TYR A 163 -13.02 13.63 -5.18
CA TYR A 163 -13.64 12.84 -4.11
C TYR A 163 -13.52 11.34 -4.37
N ILE A 164 -13.80 10.88 -5.59
CA ILE A 164 -13.65 9.47 -6.00
C ILE A 164 -12.18 9.04 -5.84
N TYR A 165 -11.24 9.83 -6.36
CA TYR A 165 -9.80 9.60 -6.19
C TYR A 165 -9.41 9.45 -4.72
N SER A 166 -9.93 10.34 -3.88
CA SER A 166 -9.62 10.37 -2.46
C SER A 166 -10.20 9.17 -1.71
N ILE A 167 -11.44 8.73 -2.06
CA ILE A 167 -12.02 7.49 -1.53
C ILE A 167 -11.12 6.29 -1.87
N ILE A 168 -10.68 6.17 -3.12
CA ILE A 168 -9.78 5.08 -3.53
C ILE A 168 -8.49 5.13 -2.71
N ARG A 169 -7.96 6.32 -2.46
CA ARG A 169 -6.68 6.49 -1.77
C ARG A 169 -6.74 6.14 -0.27
N VAL A 170 -7.72 6.69 0.47
CA VAL A 170 -7.74 6.61 1.94
C VAL A 170 -8.88 5.77 2.49
N GLY A 171 -9.77 5.28 1.65
CA GLY A 171 -10.96 4.54 2.05
C GLY A 171 -12.07 5.44 2.57
N ARG A 172 -13.28 4.87 2.69
CA ARG A 172 -14.46 5.54 3.27
C ARG A 172 -15.43 4.52 3.85
N GLY A 173 -15.74 4.62 5.13
CA GLY A 173 -16.67 3.70 5.78
C GLY A 173 -16.19 2.25 5.67
N ALA A 174 -16.96 1.39 5.01
CA ALA A 174 -16.57 -0.01 4.80
C ALA A 174 -15.63 -0.22 3.59
N MET A 175 -15.44 0.78 2.74
CA MET A 175 -14.46 0.70 1.66
C MET A 175 -13.04 0.90 2.21
N PRO A 176 -12.15 -0.10 2.09
CA PRO A 176 -10.78 0.02 2.56
C PRO A 176 -9.95 0.97 1.69
N ALA A 177 -8.80 1.41 2.21
CA ALA A 177 -7.85 2.23 1.47
C ALA A 177 -7.06 1.39 0.46
N TYR A 178 -7.06 1.78 -0.80
CA TYR A 178 -6.30 1.13 -1.88
C TYR A 178 -5.05 1.88 -2.31
N GLY A 179 -4.80 3.03 -1.71
CA GLY A 179 -3.70 3.86 -2.14
C GLY A 179 -2.31 3.20 -2.01
N HIS A 180 -2.12 2.18 -1.16
CA HIS A 180 -0.89 1.40 -1.05
C HIS A 180 -0.74 0.33 -2.16
N GLN A 181 -1.83 -0.01 -2.85
CA GLN A 181 -1.86 -1.03 -3.91
C GLN A 181 -1.96 -0.43 -5.31
N ILE A 182 -2.54 0.76 -5.43
CA ILE A 182 -2.83 1.43 -6.69
C ILE A 182 -2.01 2.71 -6.75
N THR A 183 -1.22 2.89 -7.81
CA THR A 183 -0.36 4.06 -7.98
C THR A 183 -1.18 5.35 -8.14
N HIS A 184 -0.53 6.50 -7.97
CA HIS A 184 -1.18 7.79 -8.07
C HIS A 184 -1.92 7.97 -9.42
N TYR A 185 -1.27 7.67 -10.53
CA TYR A 185 -1.88 7.82 -11.85
C TYR A 185 -2.92 6.75 -12.15
N ASP A 186 -2.70 5.50 -11.73
CA ASP A 186 -3.69 4.44 -11.91
C ASP A 186 -5.01 4.78 -11.21
N ARG A 187 -4.98 5.50 -10.08
CA ARG A 187 -6.22 5.99 -9.45
C ARG A 187 -6.99 6.95 -10.33
N TRP A 188 -6.30 7.85 -11.05
CA TRP A 188 -6.93 8.77 -11.98
C TRP A 188 -7.46 8.06 -13.23
N HIS A 189 -6.75 7.05 -13.74
CA HIS A 189 -7.26 6.18 -14.79
C HIS A 189 -8.54 5.46 -14.35
N ILE A 190 -8.60 4.97 -13.11
CA ILE A 190 -9.81 4.36 -12.54
C ILE A 190 -10.94 5.38 -12.45
N VAL A 191 -10.67 6.63 -12.04
CA VAL A 191 -11.69 7.69 -12.01
C VAL A 191 -12.29 7.89 -13.40
N ASN A 192 -11.46 7.98 -14.44
CA ASN A 192 -11.94 8.08 -15.82
C ASN A 192 -12.83 6.90 -16.22
N TYR A 193 -12.43 5.68 -15.87
CA TYR A 193 -13.25 4.51 -16.16
C TYR A 193 -14.57 4.48 -15.37
N VAL A 194 -14.56 4.91 -14.11
CA VAL A 194 -15.78 5.05 -13.31
C VAL A 194 -16.73 6.06 -13.98
N ARG A 195 -16.23 7.21 -14.46
CA ARG A 195 -17.04 8.18 -15.22
C ARG A 195 -17.62 7.60 -16.50
N GLN A 196 -16.87 6.73 -17.17
CA GLN A 196 -17.41 5.98 -18.31
C GLN A 196 -18.55 5.05 -17.90
N LEU A 197 -18.41 4.30 -16.80
CA LEU A 197 -19.48 3.43 -16.27
C LEU A 197 -20.72 4.23 -15.82
N GLN A 198 -20.54 5.48 -15.42
CA GLN A 198 -21.59 6.42 -15.05
C GLN A 198 -22.24 7.10 -16.27
N GLY A 199 -21.69 6.91 -17.48
CA GLY A 199 -22.20 7.55 -18.70
C GLY A 199 -21.88 9.04 -18.82
N GLU A 200 -20.94 9.56 -18.04
CA GLU A 200 -20.59 10.99 -18.01
C GLU A 200 -19.53 11.40 -19.05
N LEU A 201 -18.83 10.45 -19.67
CA LEU A 201 -17.84 10.76 -20.69
C LEU A 201 -18.48 10.86 -22.07
N PRO A 202 -18.27 11.95 -22.80
CA PRO A 202 -18.74 12.07 -24.16
C PRO A 202 -17.99 11.11 -25.10
N GLY A 203 -18.74 10.33 -25.87
CA GLY A 203 -18.21 9.70 -27.09
C GLY A 203 -17.67 8.28 -26.95
N GLN A 204 -18.46 7.37 -26.37
CA GLN A 204 -18.41 5.98 -26.83
C GLN A 204 -19.79 5.65 -27.45
N GLU A 205 -19.91 5.97 -28.74
CA GLU A 205 -20.86 5.24 -29.56
C GLU A 205 -20.47 3.77 -29.48
N GLU A 206 -21.38 2.94 -28.96
CA GLU A 206 -21.22 1.49 -29.07
C GLU A 206 -20.85 1.17 -30.52
N PRO A 207 -19.85 0.33 -30.79
CA PRO A 207 -19.62 -0.11 -32.13
C PRO A 207 -20.92 -0.75 -32.62
N GLU A 208 -21.57 -0.13 -33.61
CA GLU A 208 -22.72 -0.72 -34.29
C GLU A 208 -22.29 -2.13 -34.68
N VAL A 209 -22.88 -3.11 -34.01
CA VAL A 209 -22.81 -4.50 -34.44
C VAL A 209 -23.53 -4.52 -35.77
N GLN A 210 -22.78 -4.38 -36.86
CA GLN A 210 -23.29 -4.61 -38.18
C GLN A 210 -23.84 -6.05 -38.20
N ALA A 211 -25.17 -6.12 -38.05
CA ALA A 211 -25.88 -7.33 -38.34
C ALA A 211 -25.58 -7.73 -39.80
N GLN A 212 -24.64 -8.67 -39.93
CA GLN A 212 -24.44 -9.31 -41.22
C GLN A 212 -25.77 -10.03 -41.53
N SER A 213 -26.56 -9.41 -42.39
CA SER A 213 -27.66 -10.03 -43.07
C SER A 213 -27.12 -11.24 -43.84
N SER A 214 -27.32 -12.42 -43.31
CA SER A 214 -27.16 -13.65 -44.07
C SER A 214 -28.36 -13.80 -45.01
N ASP A 215 -28.28 -13.13 -46.16
CA ASP A 215 -29.04 -13.56 -47.32
C ASP A 215 -28.30 -14.74 -47.96
N ASN A 216 -28.87 -15.94 -47.77
CA ASN A 216 -28.83 -16.99 -48.76
C ASN A 216 -29.88 -18.10 -48.44
#